data_5b2e51a402c6fe90084c7d92696bea96
#
_entry.id   5b2e51a402c6fe90084c7d92696bea96
#
_cell.length_a   1.000
_cell.length_b   1.000
_cell.length_c   1.000
_cell.angle_alpha   90.00
_cell.angle_beta   90.00
_cell.angle_gamma   90.00
#
_symmetry.space_group_name_H-M   'P 1'
#
loop_
_entity.id
_entity.type
_entity.pdbx_description
1 polymer ?
#
loop_
_entity_poly.entity_id
_entity_poly.type
_entity_poly.pdbx_seq_one_letter_code
_entity_poly.pdbx_strand_id
1 'polypeptide(L)'
;MLKIADHTFSSRLFTGTGKFARPDLMAAAIEASGSRLVTMAIKRLEPGKAHDDILSPLLQLGVKLLPNTSGAKTAAEAVFAAHLAREALGTNWLKLEIHPDPRYLLPDPIETLKAAEQLVKEGFVVLPYCGADPVLCKRLEEVGCAAVMPLGAPIGSNQGLVTREFLSIIVEQANVPVVVDAGIGAPSHAAAAFELGADAVLVNTAIAVSGDPVAMGRAFALACAAGRSAYKAGLGARALQAQASSPLTDFLGAL
;
A
#
# COMPACT_ATOMS: atom_id res chain seq x y z
N MET A 1 -0.25 7.15 -15.13
CA MET A 1 0.06 5.75 -14.85
C MET A 1 1.08 5.67 -13.75
N LEU A 2 1.18 4.58 -13.00
CA LEU A 2 2.20 4.34 -11.97
C LEU A 2 3.18 3.29 -12.49
N LYS A 3 4.47 3.60 -12.49
CA LYS A 3 5.51 2.63 -12.86
C LYS A 3 6.24 2.17 -11.60
N ILE A 4 6.37 0.85 -11.41
CA ILE A 4 7.21 0.23 -10.38
C ILE A 4 8.07 -0.81 -11.11
N ALA A 5 9.37 -0.74 -11.00
CA ALA A 5 10.32 -1.54 -11.78
C ALA A 5 9.99 -1.53 -13.28
N ASP A 6 9.78 -2.68 -13.87
CA ASP A 6 9.45 -2.88 -15.29
C ASP A 6 7.93 -2.82 -15.61
N HIS A 7 7.08 -2.72 -14.59
CA HIS A 7 5.63 -2.81 -14.75
C HIS A 7 4.92 -1.46 -14.59
N THR A 8 3.89 -1.24 -15.41
CA THR A 8 3.06 -0.03 -15.37
C THR A 8 1.63 -0.38 -14.95
N PHE A 9 1.16 0.24 -13.87
CA PHE A 9 -0.16 0.03 -13.31
C PHE A 9 -1.13 1.13 -13.73
N SER A 10 -2.33 0.73 -14.13
CA SER A 10 -3.46 1.65 -14.39
C SER A 10 -4.13 2.11 -13.09
N SER A 11 -4.05 1.31 -12.03
CA SER A 11 -4.58 1.62 -10.71
C SER A 11 -3.46 1.99 -9.74
N ARG A 12 -3.77 2.88 -8.80
CA ARG A 12 -2.91 3.27 -7.66
C ARG A 12 -3.44 2.72 -6.33
N LEU A 13 -4.53 1.97 -6.37
CA LEU A 13 -5.05 1.20 -5.26
C LEU A 13 -4.55 -0.24 -5.40
N PHE A 14 -3.78 -0.69 -4.42
CA PHE A 14 -3.36 -2.07 -4.25
C PHE A 14 -4.19 -2.70 -3.13
N THR A 15 -4.41 -4.00 -3.21
CA THR A 15 -5.24 -4.73 -2.26
C THR A 15 -4.54 -5.99 -1.77
N GLY A 16 -5.11 -6.63 -0.76
CA GLY A 16 -4.66 -7.92 -0.26
C GLY A 16 -5.80 -8.92 -0.21
N THR A 17 -5.49 -10.16 0.13
CA THR A 17 -6.45 -11.29 0.18
C THR A 17 -6.91 -11.65 1.58
N GLY A 18 -6.39 -10.98 2.60
CA GLY A 18 -6.65 -11.35 4.00
C GLY A 18 -8.01 -10.89 4.51
N LYS A 19 -8.57 -11.64 5.46
CA LYS A 19 -9.77 -11.30 6.25
C LYS A 19 -11.11 -11.33 5.51
N PHE A 20 -11.17 -11.59 4.23
CA PHE A 20 -12.45 -11.81 3.55
C PHE A 20 -13.15 -13.06 4.09
N ALA A 21 -14.47 -12.99 4.22
CA ALA A 21 -15.28 -14.10 4.70
C ALA A 21 -15.34 -15.28 3.71
N ARG A 22 -15.24 -15.00 2.41
CA ARG A 22 -15.31 -15.99 1.33
C ARG A 22 -14.45 -15.57 0.14
N PRO A 23 -13.90 -16.52 -0.64
CA PRO A 23 -13.09 -16.25 -1.83
C PRO A 23 -13.83 -15.51 -2.94
N ASP A 24 -15.09 -15.82 -3.20
CA ASP A 24 -15.92 -15.15 -4.20
C ASP A 24 -16.13 -13.66 -3.87
N LEU A 25 -16.36 -13.36 -2.60
CA LEU A 25 -16.49 -11.98 -2.12
C LEU A 25 -15.16 -11.22 -2.21
N MET A 26 -14.03 -11.89 -1.93
CA MET A 26 -12.69 -11.34 -2.13
C MET A 26 -12.47 -10.95 -3.60
N ALA A 27 -12.74 -11.86 -4.53
CA ALA A 27 -12.57 -11.62 -5.95
C ALA A 27 -13.43 -10.45 -6.45
N ALA A 28 -14.72 -10.43 -6.07
CA ALA A 28 -15.65 -9.36 -6.45
C ALA A 28 -15.22 -7.99 -5.88
N ALA A 29 -14.71 -7.94 -4.63
CA ALA A 29 -14.23 -6.70 -4.03
C ALA A 29 -12.94 -6.21 -4.70
N ILE A 30 -12.01 -7.10 -5.03
CA ILE A 30 -10.77 -6.77 -5.76
C ILE A 30 -11.11 -6.24 -7.15
N GLU A 31 -12.02 -6.88 -7.87
CA GLU A 31 -12.49 -6.43 -9.18
C GLU A 31 -13.12 -5.03 -9.10
N ALA A 32 -14.06 -4.83 -8.16
CA ALA A 32 -14.74 -3.55 -7.94
C ALA A 32 -13.78 -2.41 -7.53
N SER A 33 -12.69 -2.74 -6.84
CA SER A 33 -11.63 -1.79 -6.48
C SER A 33 -10.75 -1.37 -7.66
N GLY A 34 -10.79 -2.09 -8.77
CA GLY A 34 -9.91 -1.88 -9.92
C GLY A 34 -8.42 -2.14 -9.61
N SER A 35 -8.11 -2.79 -8.50
CA SER A 35 -6.74 -3.13 -8.13
C SER A 35 -6.07 -3.99 -9.20
N ARG A 36 -4.79 -3.71 -9.49
CA ARG A 36 -3.98 -4.46 -10.46
C ARG A 36 -2.75 -5.08 -9.83
N LEU A 37 -2.51 -4.85 -8.55
CA LEU A 37 -1.48 -5.50 -7.75
C LEU A 37 -2.12 -5.99 -6.46
N VAL A 38 -2.03 -7.30 -6.18
CA VAL A 38 -2.69 -7.93 -5.04
C VAL A 38 -1.67 -8.71 -4.21
N THR A 39 -1.55 -8.35 -2.92
CA THR A 39 -0.66 -9.07 -2.01
C THR A 39 -1.36 -10.27 -1.38
N MET A 40 -0.59 -11.35 -1.20
CA MET A 40 -1.05 -12.59 -0.61
C MET A 40 0.05 -13.24 0.23
N ALA A 41 -0.33 -13.81 1.37
CA ALA A 41 0.62 -14.49 2.23
C ALA A 41 0.97 -15.88 1.67
N ILE A 42 2.26 -16.17 1.51
CA ILE A 42 2.77 -17.44 0.96
C ILE A 42 2.28 -18.64 1.78
N LYS A 43 2.24 -18.51 3.08
CA LYS A 43 1.74 -19.55 4.00
C LYS A 43 0.27 -19.97 3.79
N ARG A 44 -0.48 -19.25 2.96
CA ARG A 44 -1.86 -19.57 2.58
C ARG A 44 -1.97 -20.33 1.27
N LEU A 45 -0.84 -20.50 0.55
CA LEU A 45 -0.80 -21.32 -0.63
C LEU A 45 -0.78 -22.79 -0.22
N GLU A 46 -1.64 -23.59 -0.81
CA GLU A 46 -1.63 -25.05 -0.66
C GLU A 46 -1.07 -25.67 -1.94
N PRO A 47 0.26 -25.93 -1.98
CA PRO A 47 0.87 -26.53 -3.16
C PRO A 47 0.24 -27.89 -3.47
N GLY A 48 -0.22 -28.08 -4.70
CA GLY A 48 -0.77 -29.35 -5.16
C GLY A 48 -2.30 -29.47 -5.17
N LYS A 49 -3.05 -28.50 -4.69
CA LYS A 49 -4.50 -28.45 -4.95
C LYS A 49 -4.79 -27.92 -6.35
N ALA A 50 -5.56 -28.66 -7.12
CA ALA A 50 -5.97 -28.27 -8.48
C ALA A 50 -6.80 -26.97 -8.55
N HIS A 51 -7.43 -26.59 -7.44
CA HIS A 51 -8.12 -25.33 -7.25
C HIS A 51 -7.73 -24.73 -5.89
N ASP A 52 -6.89 -23.71 -5.92
CA ASP A 52 -6.63 -22.84 -4.77
C ASP A 52 -7.69 -21.74 -4.77
N ASP A 53 -8.48 -21.68 -3.71
CA ASP A 53 -9.60 -20.73 -3.56
C ASP A 53 -9.16 -19.26 -3.54
N ILE A 54 -7.87 -18.98 -3.37
CA ILE A 54 -7.31 -17.63 -3.37
C ILE A 54 -6.64 -17.35 -4.72
N LEU A 55 -5.77 -18.25 -5.18
CA LEU A 55 -4.94 -18.03 -6.35
C LEU A 55 -5.76 -18.05 -7.66
N SER A 56 -6.66 -19.04 -7.81
CA SER A 56 -7.43 -19.20 -9.05
C SER A 56 -8.27 -17.96 -9.41
N PRO A 57 -9.03 -17.33 -8.49
CA PRO A 57 -9.74 -16.09 -8.79
C PRO A 57 -8.82 -14.92 -9.17
N LEU A 58 -7.65 -14.81 -8.53
CA LEU A 58 -6.70 -13.74 -8.83
C LEU A 58 -6.10 -13.87 -10.23
N LEU A 59 -5.78 -15.11 -10.64
CA LEU A 59 -5.31 -15.38 -11.99
C LEU A 59 -6.38 -15.06 -13.06
N GLN A 60 -7.65 -15.38 -12.78
CA GLN A 60 -8.77 -15.03 -13.67
C GLN A 60 -8.96 -13.51 -13.82
N LEU A 61 -8.74 -12.73 -12.74
CA LEU A 61 -8.78 -11.27 -12.77
C LEU A 61 -7.59 -10.64 -13.48
N GLY A 62 -6.55 -11.42 -13.80
CA GLY A 62 -5.33 -10.94 -14.47
C GLY A 62 -4.57 -9.90 -13.67
N VAL A 63 -4.66 -9.95 -12.33
CA VAL A 63 -3.90 -9.06 -11.45
C VAL A 63 -2.46 -9.56 -11.30
N LYS A 64 -1.53 -8.64 -11.06
CA LYS A 64 -0.16 -8.99 -10.70
C LYS A 64 -0.13 -9.47 -9.25
N LEU A 65 0.46 -10.63 -9.04
CA LEU A 65 0.61 -11.19 -7.70
C LEU A 65 1.82 -10.56 -7.00
N LEU A 66 1.63 -10.21 -5.73
CA LEU A 66 2.66 -9.71 -4.83
C LEU A 66 2.69 -10.60 -3.58
N PRO A 67 3.35 -11.77 -3.63
CA PRO A 67 3.51 -12.59 -2.45
C PRO A 67 4.23 -11.83 -1.34
N ASN A 68 3.85 -12.09 -0.08
CA ASN A 68 4.47 -11.45 1.07
C ASN A 68 5.05 -12.47 2.06
N THR A 69 6.07 -12.04 2.79
CA THR A 69 6.77 -12.85 3.80
C THR A 69 6.16 -12.72 5.20
N SER A 70 4.88 -12.36 5.28
CA SER A 70 4.17 -12.19 6.55
C SER A 70 4.30 -13.41 7.47
N GLY A 71 4.77 -13.18 8.69
CA GLY A 71 5.07 -14.19 9.69
C GLY A 71 6.56 -14.45 9.87
N ALA A 72 7.43 -13.95 8.99
CA ALA A 72 8.86 -13.93 9.20
C ALA A 72 9.22 -13.00 10.36
N LYS A 73 10.14 -13.44 11.20
CA LYS A 73 10.66 -12.69 12.36
C LYS A 73 12.08 -12.19 12.16
N THR A 74 12.79 -12.79 11.21
CA THR A 74 14.18 -12.49 10.87
C THR A 74 14.38 -12.36 9.37
N ALA A 75 15.48 -11.73 8.96
CA ALA A 75 15.88 -11.63 7.57
C ALA A 75 16.02 -13.01 6.91
N ALA A 76 16.62 -13.96 7.60
CA ALA A 76 16.82 -15.32 7.09
C ALA A 76 15.49 -16.03 6.78
N GLU A 77 14.51 -15.90 7.68
CA GLU A 77 13.17 -16.46 7.47
C GLU A 77 12.46 -15.79 6.28
N ALA A 78 12.58 -14.47 6.15
CA ALA A 78 11.98 -13.72 5.05
C ALA A 78 12.61 -14.08 3.70
N VAL A 79 13.94 -14.20 3.63
CA VAL A 79 14.66 -14.64 2.44
C VAL A 79 14.25 -16.06 2.02
N PHE A 80 14.19 -16.97 2.98
CA PHE A 80 13.72 -18.34 2.72
C PHE A 80 12.29 -18.35 2.16
N ALA A 81 11.36 -17.60 2.79
CA ALA A 81 9.99 -17.47 2.32
C ALA A 81 9.90 -16.85 0.90
N ALA A 82 10.77 -15.87 0.60
CA ALA A 82 10.83 -15.25 -0.72
C ALA A 82 11.21 -16.27 -1.82
N HIS A 83 12.19 -17.12 -1.55
CA HIS A 83 12.56 -18.18 -2.48
C HIS A 83 11.44 -19.19 -2.72
N LEU A 84 10.74 -19.60 -1.65
CA LEU A 84 9.56 -20.46 -1.78
C LEU A 84 8.47 -19.81 -2.64
N ALA A 85 8.24 -18.50 -2.47
CA ALA A 85 7.28 -17.76 -3.31
C ALA A 85 7.67 -17.75 -4.77
N ARG A 86 8.95 -17.51 -5.07
CA ARG A 86 9.47 -17.50 -6.44
C ARG A 86 9.28 -18.85 -7.12
N GLU A 87 9.61 -19.92 -6.43
CA GLU A 87 9.41 -21.30 -6.94
C GLU A 87 7.92 -21.62 -7.15
N ALA A 88 7.07 -21.27 -6.19
CA ALA A 88 5.65 -21.61 -6.23
C ALA A 88 4.83 -20.79 -7.24
N LEU A 89 5.19 -19.53 -7.46
CA LEU A 89 4.39 -18.57 -8.24
C LEU A 89 5.08 -18.07 -9.52
N GLY A 90 6.34 -18.43 -9.76
CA GLY A 90 7.09 -17.99 -10.93
C GLY A 90 7.27 -16.46 -11.00
N THR A 91 7.33 -15.79 -9.86
CA THR A 91 7.45 -14.32 -9.79
C THR A 91 8.64 -13.88 -8.93
N ASN A 92 9.32 -12.82 -9.37
CA ASN A 92 10.35 -12.15 -8.57
C ASN A 92 9.79 -10.98 -7.74
N TRP A 93 8.52 -10.65 -7.88
CA TRP A 93 7.89 -9.60 -7.09
C TRP A 93 7.62 -10.07 -5.68
N LEU A 94 7.96 -9.24 -4.71
CA LEU A 94 7.85 -9.58 -3.29
C LEU A 94 7.48 -8.37 -2.44
N LYS A 95 6.48 -8.51 -1.59
CA LYS A 95 6.28 -7.63 -0.45
C LYS A 95 7.04 -8.20 0.74
N LEU A 96 8.12 -7.52 1.10
CA LEU A 96 8.95 -7.93 2.23
C LEU A 96 8.32 -7.46 3.54
N GLU A 97 7.98 -8.40 4.40
CA GLU A 97 7.42 -8.15 5.73
C GLU A 97 8.20 -8.95 6.78
N ILE A 98 8.75 -8.26 7.78
CA ILE A 98 9.41 -8.87 8.95
C ILE A 98 8.89 -8.19 10.19
N HIS A 99 8.09 -8.89 10.98
CA HIS A 99 7.52 -8.38 12.22
C HIS A 99 7.67 -9.40 13.33
N PRO A 100 8.67 -9.22 14.21
CA PRO A 100 8.99 -10.17 15.27
C PRO A 100 7.90 -10.25 16.35
N ASP A 101 7.16 -9.15 16.56
CA ASP A 101 6.03 -9.10 17.49
C ASP A 101 4.69 -9.32 16.77
N PRO A 102 4.04 -10.49 16.97
CA PRO A 102 2.75 -10.78 16.33
C PRO A 102 1.58 -9.96 16.89
N ARG A 103 1.77 -9.25 17.99
CA ARG A 103 0.72 -8.46 18.63
C ARG A 103 0.46 -7.14 17.92
N TYR A 104 1.53 -6.43 17.53
CA TYR A 104 1.43 -5.12 16.89
C TYR A 104 1.77 -5.15 15.41
N LEU A 105 2.45 -6.20 14.95
CA LEU A 105 2.88 -6.38 13.56
C LEU A 105 3.70 -5.19 13.02
N LEU A 106 4.48 -4.57 13.92
CA LEU A 106 5.40 -3.51 13.52
C LEU A 106 6.62 -4.11 12.83
N PRO A 107 7.10 -3.48 11.76
CA PRO A 107 8.23 -4.00 11.00
C PRO A 107 9.56 -3.78 11.73
N ASP A 108 10.44 -4.78 11.71
CA ASP A 108 11.80 -4.66 12.20
C ASP A 108 12.66 -3.90 11.18
N PRO A 109 13.22 -2.73 11.51
CA PRO A 109 13.96 -1.92 10.54
C PRO A 109 15.30 -2.54 10.15
N ILE A 110 15.97 -3.23 11.06
CA ILE A 110 17.30 -3.80 10.85
C ILE A 110 17.20 -5.06 9.97
N GLU A 111 16.32 -5.98 10.36
CA GLU A 111 16.12 -7.23 9.63
C GLU A 111 15.48 -6.96 8.25
N THR A 112 14.61 -5.95 8.13
CA THR A 112 14.02 -5.55 6.84
C THR A 112 15.09 -5.01 5.89
N LEU A 113 15.98 -4.12 6.34
CA LEU A 113 17.06 -3.59 5.50
C LEU A 113 18.03 -4.71 5.06
N LYS A 114 18.42 -5.59 5.99
CA LYS A 114 19.29 -6.73 5.71
C LYS A 114 18.70 -7.69 4.68
N ALA A 115 17.43 -8.05 4.84
CA ALA A 115 16.74 -8.93 3.89
C ALA A 115 16.56 -8.25 2.52
N ALA A 116 16.21 -6.95 2.50
CA ALA A 116 16.04 -6.19 1.27
C ALA A 116 17.32 -6.16 0.44
N GLU A 117 18.47 -5.85 1.07
CA GLU A 117 19.76 -5.84 0.39
C GLU A 117 20.10 -7.20 -0.25
N GLN A 118 19.87 -8.30 0.46
CA GLN A 118 20.11 -9.63 -0.06
C GLN A 118 19.17 -9.96 -1.21
N LEU A 119 17.87 -9.77 -1.04
CA LEU A 119 16.86 -10.12 -2.04
C LEU A 119 16.99 -9.31 -3.33
N VAL A 120 17.34 -8.02 -3.23
CA VAL A 120 17.63 -7.20 -4.41
C VAL A 120 18.83 -7.74 -5.19
N LYS A 121 19.93 -8.12 -4.52
CA LYS A 121 21.10 -8.75 -5.16
C LYS A 121 20.75 -10.08 -5.83
N GLU A 122 19.74 -10.79 -5.33
CA GLU A 122 19.25 -12.05 -5.88
C GLU A 122 18.17 -11.86 -6.98
N GLY A 123 17.94 -10.62 -7.41
CA GLY A 123 17.08 -10.26 -8.54
C GLY A 123 15.58 -10.17 -8.21
N PHE A 124 15.21 -10.04 -6.94
CA PHE A 124 13.83 -9.77 -6.56
C PHE A 124 13.46 -8.31 -6.78
N VAL A 125 12.21 -8.07 -7.17
CA VAL A 125 11.56 -6.75 -7.15
C VAL A 125 10.94 -6.57 -5.77
N VAL A 126 11.70 -5.92 -4.88
CA VAL A 126 11.35 -5.82 -3.45
C VAL A 126 10.54 -4.57 -3.17
N LEU A 127 9.39 -4.74 -2.53
CA LEU A 127 8.53 -3.70 -1.97
C LEU A 127 8.47 -3.91 -0.45
N PRO A 128 9.31 -3.25 0.36
CA PRO A 128 9.41 -3.49 1.79
C PRO A 128 8.33 -2.76 2.58
N TYR A 129 7.56 -3.47 3.39
CA TYR A 129 6.77 -2.89 4.47
C TYR A 129 7.70 -2.42 5.58
N CYS A 130 7.61 -1.15 5.94
CA CYS A 130 8.54 -0.52 6.89
C CYS A 130 7.82 0.50 7.80
N GLY A 131 8.48 0.89 8.86
CA GLY A 131 8.09 2.06 9.65
C GLY A 131 8.11 3.32 8.79
N ALA A 132 7.31 4.32 9.16
CA ALA A 132 7.37 5.63 8.52
C ALA A 132 8.60 6.41 9.01
N ASP A 133 9.77 5.87 8.74
CA ASP A 133 11.08 6.44 9.06
C ASP A 133 11.75 6.91 7.76
N PRO A 134 11.93 8.23 7.57
CA PRO A 134 12.54 8.78 6.36
C PRO A 134 13.95 8.26 6.09
N VAL A 135 14.76 8.04 7.15
CA VAL A 135 16.13 7.54 7.01
C VAL A 135 16.12 6.08 6.54
N LEU A 136 15.26 5.25 7.13
CA LEU A 136 15.12 3.86 6.71
C LEU A 136 14.59 3.77 5.28
N CYS A 137 13.56 4.55 4.92
CA CYS A 137 13.04 4.57 3.55
C CYS A 137 14.12 4.93 2.53
N LYS A 138 14.99 5.90 2.86
CA LYS A 138 16.12 6.26 2.00
C LYS A 138 17.12 5.13 1.86
N ARG A 139 17.48 4.45 2.94
CA ARG A 139 18.37 3.28 2.89
C ARG A 139 17.79 2.12 2.07
N LEU A 140 16.47 1.88 2.18
CA LEU A 140 15.78 0.85 1.39
C LEU A 140 15.80 1.19 -0.11
N GLU A 141 15.67 2.46 -0.48
CA GLU A 141 15.86 2.94 -1.85
C GLU A 141 17.30 2.71 -2.32
N GLU A 142 18.30 3.08 -1.51
CA GLU A 142 19.74 2.96 -1.83
C GLU A 142 20.19 1.52 -2.05
N VAL A 143 19.63 0.54 -1.34
CA VAL A 143 19.92 -0.88 -1.59
C VAL A 143 19.18 -1.43 -2.81
N GLY A 144 18.33 -0.64 -3.47
CA GLY A 144 17.70 -0.97 -4.74
C GLY A 144 16.26 -1.51 -4.66
N CYS A 145 15.53 -1.25 -3.57
CA CYS A 145 14.11 -1.55 -3.50
C CYS A 145 13.33 -0.82 -4.60
N ALA A 146 12.36 -1.49 -5.21
CA ALA A 146 11.60 -0.95 -6.34
C ALA A 146 10.53 0.08 -5.93
N ALA A 147 10.19 0.12 -4.66
CA ALA A 147 9.31 1.08 -3.99
C ALA A 147 9.60 1.03 -2.49
N VAL A 148 9.07 1.97 -1.71
CA VAL A 148 9.02 1.87 -0.25
C VAL A 148 7.56 1.86 0.20
N MET A 149 7.26 1.06 1.24
CA MET A 149 5.90 0.87 1.75
C MET A 149 5.81 1.27 3.24
N PRO A 150 5.95 2.57 3.55
CA PRO A 150 5.82 3.05 4.93
C PRO A 150 4.39 2.91 5.44
N LEU A 151 4.23 2.52 6.71
CA LEU A 151 2.94 2.39 7.35
C LEU A 151 2.28 3.76 7.63
N GLY A 152 0.96 3.84 7.40
CA GLY A 152 0.14 4.95 7.91
C GLY A 152 -0.18 4.80 9.40
N ALA A 153 -0.49 3.57 9.81
CA ALA A 153 -0.72 3.11 11.17
C ALA A 153 -0.51 1.59 11.25
N PRO A 154 -0.50 0.95 12.42
CA PRO A 154 -0.30 -0.50 12.53
C PRO A 154 -1.28 -1.31 11.69
N ILE A 155 -0.82 -2.48 11.18
CA ILE A 155 -1.63 -3.37 10.34
C ILE A 155 -2.98 -3.68 11.01
N GLY A 156 -4.07 -3.48 10.27
CA GLY A 156 -5.41 -3.82 10.71
C GLY A 156 -6.03 -2.89 11.76
N SER A 157 -5.36 -1.79 12.11
CA SER A 157 -5.83 -0.83 13.12
C SER A 157 -6.89 0.15 12.61
N ASN A 158 -6.98 0.36 11.29
CA ASN A 158 -7.88 1.34 10.65
C ASN A 158 -7.77 2.79 11.17
N GLN A 159 -6.62 3.15 11.79
CA GLN A 159 -6.42 4.46 12.42
C GLN A 159 -6.08 5.59 11.42
N GLY A 160 -5.83 5.26 10.16
CA GLY A 160 -5.50 6.22 9.11
C GLY A 160 -4.03 6.60 9.05
N LEU A 161 -3.76 7.88 8.80
CA LEU A 161 -2.40 8.39 8.59
C LEU A 161 -1.84 8.98 9.90
N VAL A 162 -1.64 8.14 10.92
CA VAL A 162 -1.06 8.56 12.21
C VAL A 162 0.37 9.08 12.03
N THR A 163 1.07 8.57 11.02
CA THR A 163 2.47 8.94 10.69
C THR A 163 2.55 10.05 9.62
N ARG A 164 1.49 10.84 9.43
CA ARG A 164 1.33 11.82 8.35
C ARG A 164 2.56 12.70 8.11
N GLU A 165 3.13 13.25 9.16
CA GLU A 165 4.26 14.19 9.05
C GLU A 165 5.53 13.50 8.53
N PHE A 166 5.79 12.28 9.00
CA PHE A 166 6.91 11.47 8.48
C PHE A 166 6.66 11.02 7.04
N LEU A 167 5.42 10.66 6.69
CA LEU A 167 5.06 10.33 5.30
C LEU A 167 5.29 11.51 4.35
N SER A 168 5.04 12.74 4.79
CA SER A 168 5.31 13.95 4.00
C SER A 168 6.80 14.08 3.66
N ILE A 169 7.68 13.87 4.65
CA ILE A 169 9.13 13.89 4.45
C ILE A 169 9.57 12.77 3.50
N ILE A 170 9.02 11.56 3.69
CA ILE A 170 9.36 10.41 2.83
C ILE A 170 8.97 10.69 1.38
N VAL A 171 7.77 11.20 1.14
CA VAL A 171 7.28 11.53 -0.22
C VAL A 171 8.15 12.60 -0.87
N GLU A 172 8.57 13.64 -0.11
CA GLU A 172 9.43 14.70 -0.62
C GLU A 172 10.81 14.20 -1.04
N GLN A 173 11.39 13.26 -0.30
CA GLN A 173 12.77 12.80 -0.49
C GLN A 173 12.91 11.57 -1.39
N ALA A 174 11.82 10.82 -1.65
CA ALA A 174 11.88 9.56 -2.37
C ALA A 174 12.17 9.76 -3.87
N ASN A 175 13.03 8.90 -4.42
CA ASN A 175 13.23 8.75 -5.86
C ASN A 175 12.60 7.46 -6.42
N VAL A 176 12.02 6.65 -5.54
CA VAL A 176 11.20 5.48 -5.89
C VAL A 176 9.76 5.71 -5.46
N PRO A 177 8.78 5.00 -6.04
CA PRO A 177 7.39 5.12 -5.64
C PRO A 177 7.18 4.89 -4.15
N VAL A 178 6.38 5.77 -3.52
CA VAL A 178 5.95 5.64 -2.12
C VAL A 178 4.54 5.06 -2.10
N VAL A 179 4.40 3.89 -1.51
CA VAL A 179 3.11 3.20 -1.32
C VAL A 179 2.75 3.27 0.15
N VAL A 180 1.76 4.04 0.53
CA VAL A 180 1.31 4.04 1.93
C VAL A 180 0.57 2.74 2.22
N ASP A 181 1.13 1.97 3.15
CA ASP A 181 0.62 0.65 3.52
C ASP A 181 0.13 0.66 4.96
N ALA A 182 -0.81 -0.22 5.28
CA ALA A 182 -1.34 -0.45 6.62
C ALA A 182 -2.05 0.75 7.29
N GLY A 183 -2.98 0.46 8.15
CA GLY A 183 -3.72 1.44 8.95
C GLY A 183 -4.78 2.24 8.21
N ILE A 184 -4.82 2.20 6.88
CA ILE A 184 -5.83 2.90 6.08
C ILE A 184 -7.20 2.27 6.32
N GLY A 185 -8.08 2.97 7.03
CA GLY A 185 -9.35 2.44 7.52
C GLY A 185 -10.60 3.05 6.86
N ALA A 186 -10.44 4.11 6.06
CA ALA A 186 -11.53 4.77 5.37
C ALA A 186 -11.08 5.32 4.00
N PRO A 187 -11.99 5.48 3.03
CA PRO A 187 -11.69 6.11 1.75
C PRO A 187 -11.05 7.49 1.88
N SER A 188 -11.46 8.30 2.85
CA SER A 188 -10.87 9.60 3.14
C SER A 188 -9.38 9.54 3.52
N HIS A 189 -8.95 8.47 4.20
CA HIS A 189 -7.53 8.26 4.51
C HIS A 189 -6.71 8.02 3.25
N ALA A 190 -7.27 7.25 2.28
CA ALA A 190 -6.63 7.03 0.99
C ALA A 190 -6.53 8.34 0.19
N ALA A 191 -7.60 9.13 0.11
CA ALA A 191 -7.56 10.44 -0.52
C ALA A 191 -6.48 11.34 0.10
N ALA A 192 -6.43 11.42 1.44
CA ALA A 192 -5.44 12.19 2.17
C ALA A 192 -3.99 11.74 1.91
N ALA A 193 -3.74 10.42 1.73
CA ALA A 193 -2.42 9.91 1.36
C ALA A 193 -2.00 10.42 -0.04
N PHE A 194 -2.91 10.44 -1.00
CA PHE A 194 -2.64 10.99 -2.32
C PHE A 194 -2.48 12.51 -2.33
N GLU A 195 -3.22 13.22 -1.50
CA GLU A 195 -3.08 14.68 -1.32
C GLU A 195 -1.70 15.05 -0.76
N LEU A 196 -1.08 14.17 0.04
CA LEU A 196 0.31 14.29 0.48
C LEU A 196 1.33 14.06 -0.66
N GLY A 197 0.92 13.40 -1.75
CA GLY A 197 1.77 13.06 -2.86
C GLY A 197 2.18 11.59 -2.96
N ALA A 198 1.64 10.70 -2.12
CA ALA A 198 1.89 9.27 -2.23
C ALA A 198 1.57 8.76 -3.66
N ASP A 199 2.32 7.78 -4.13
CA ASP A 199 2.15 7.21 -5.45
C ASP A 199 1.08 6.14 -5.53
N ALA A 200 0.90 5.38 -4.45
CA ALA A 200 -0.14 4.38 -4.30
C ALA A 200 -0.50 4.19 -2.83
N VAL A 201 -1.58 3.46 -2.58
CA VAL A 201 -1.96 2.96 -1.26
C VAL A 201 -2.22 1.46 -1.36
N LEU A 202 -1.92 0.72 -0.29
CA LEU A 202 -2.33 -0.67 -0.13
C LEU A 202 -3.38 -0.77 0.98
N VAL A 203 -4.57 -1.26 0.63
CA VAL A 203 -5.72 -1.36 1.54
C VAL A 203 -6.27 -2.78 1.51
N ASN A 204 -6.38 -3.40 2.67
CA ASN A 204 -6.97 -4.74 2.77
C ASN A 204 -8.06 -4.79 3.86
N THR A 205 -7.70 -4.65 5.12
CA THR A 205 -8.63 -4.84 6.25
C THR A 205 -9.89 -4.01 6.12
N ALA A 206 -9.78 -2.71 5.82
CA ALA A 206 -10.93 -1.81 5.72
C ALA A 206 -11.95 -2.22 4.65
N ILE A 207 -11.49 -2.85 3.57
CA ILE A 207 -12.35 -3.39 2.53
C ILE A 207 -12.95 -4.72 3.02
N ALA A 208 -12.10 -5.65 3.44
CA ALA A 208 -12.46 -7.02 3.73
C ALA A 208 -13.47 -7.20 4.89
N VAL A 209 -13.40 -6.33 5.92
CA VAL A 209 -14.24 -6.41 7.12
C VAL A 209 -15.42 -5.44 7.10
N SER A 210 -15.62 -4.70 6.01
CA SER A 210 -16.77 -3.81 5.87
C SER A 210 -18.07 -4.59 5.71
N GLY A 211 -19.20 -3.93 5.96
CA GLY A 211 -20.52 -4.55 5.76
C GLY A 211 -20.80 -4.92 4.29
N ASP A 212 -20.18 -4.23 3.33
CA ASP A 212 -20.22 -4.51 1.90
C ASP A 212 -18.81 -4.31 1.31
N PRO A 213 -17.98 -5.36 1.22
CA PRO A 213 -16.63 -5.28 0.68
C PRO A 213 -16.56 -4.82 -0.79
N VAL A 214 -17.57 -5.12 -1.60
CA VAL A 214 -17.63 -4.74 -3.01
C VAL A 214 -17.85 -3.23 -3.15
N ALA A 215 -18.86 -2.70 -2.45
CA ALA A 215 -19.11 -1.26 -2.41
C ALA A 215 -17.93 -0.51 -1.78
N MET A 216 -17.31 -1.05 -0.73
CA MET A 216 -16.15 -0.43 -0.10
C MET A 216 -14.91 -0.41 -1.02
N GLY A 217 -14.65 -1.48 -1.77
CA GLY A 217 -13.60 -1.52 -2.78
C GLY A 217 -13.77 -0.41 -3.83
N ARG A 218 -14.99 -0.22 -4.31
CA ARG A 218 -15.33 0.86 -5.25
C ARG A 218 -15.15 2.25 -4.61
N ALA A 219 -15.57 2.42 -3.36
CA ALA A 219 -15.38 3.68 -2.63
C ALA A 219 -13.90 4.06 -2.48
N PHE A 220 -13.03 3.10 -2.17
CA PHE A 220 -11.59 3.32 -2.13
C PHE A 220 -11.01 3.69 -3.51
N ALA A 221 -11.46 3.04 -4.59
CA ALA A 221 -11.03 3.40 -5.95
C ALA A 221 -11.35 4.86 -6.30
N LEU A 222 -12.57 5.31 -5.99
CA LEU A 222 -13.00 6.70 -6.19
C LEU A 222 -12.17 7.68 -5.34
N ALA A 223 -11.90 7.35 -4.08
CA ALA A 223 -11.11 8.17 -3.19
C ALA A 223 -9.65 8.32 -3.68
N CYS A 224 -9.04 7.24 -4.16
CA CYS A 224 -7.71 7.27 -4.75
C CYS A 224 -7.67 8.18 -6.00
N ALA A 225 -8.67 8.09 -6.86
CA ALA A 225 -8.78 8.93 -8.04
C ALA A 225 -8.95 10.41 -7.67
N ALA A 226 -9.82 10.71 -6.70
CA ALA A 226 -10.08 12.07 -6.22
C ALA A 226 -8.82 12.69 -5.60
N GLY A 227 -8.18 12.02 -4.63
CA GLY A 227 -6.98 12.52 -3.97
C GLY A 227 -5.82 12.73 -4.94
N ARG A 228 -5.60 11.80 -5.90
CA ARG A 228 -4.55 11.98 -6.91
C ARG A 228 -4.86 13.13 -7.87
N SER A 229 -6.12 13.36 -8.20
CA SER A 229 -6.52 14.51 -9.03
C SER A 229 -6.32 15.83 -8.28
N ALA A 230 -6.67 15.89 -7.00
CA ALA A 230 -6.45 17.06 -6.15
C ALA A 230 -4.95 17.39 -6.02
N TYR A 231 -4.10 16.39 -5.77
CA TYR A 231 -2.65 16.57 -5.72
C TYR A 231 -2.09 17.16 -7.03
N LYS A 232 -2.53 16.65 -8.18
CA LYS A 232 -2.08 17.15 -9.49
C LYS A 232 -2.58 18.54 -9.81
N ALA A 233 -3.78 18.88 -9.36
CA ALA A 233 -4.35 20.21 -9.54
C ALA A 233 -3.67 21.27 -8.66
N GLY A 234 -3.03 20.84 -7.57
CA GLY A 234 -2.50 21.72 -6.54
C GLY A 234 -3.59 22.13 -5.54
N LEU A 235 -3.36 21.80 -4.26
CA LEU A 235 -4.27 22.20 -3.19
C LEU A 235 -4.13 23.69 -2.89
N GLY A 236 -5.24 24.35 -2.55
CA GLY A 236 -5.22 25.73 -2.05
C GLY A 236 -4.38 25.86 -0.77
N ALA A 237 -3.70 26.96 -0.62
CA ALA A 237 -2.91 27.25 0.57
C ALA A 237 -3.76 27.28 1.83
N ARG A 238 -3.26 26.70 2.91
CA ARG A 238 -3.89 26.83 4.25
C ARG A 238 -3.49 28.16 4.84
N ALA A 239 -4.47 28.90 5.36
CA ALA A 239 -4.25 30.17 6.07
C ALA A 239 -4.88 30.09 7.47
N LEU A 240 -4.24 30.75 8.44
CA LEU A 240 -4.81 30.91 9.80
C LEU A 240 -5.91 31.96 9.83
N GLN A 241 -5.85 32.97 8.95
CA GLN A 241 -6.82 34.03 8.85
C GLN A 241 -7.78 33.79 7.68
N ALA A 242 -9.02 34.22 7.86
CA ALA A 242 -9.99 34.19 6.79
C ALA A 242 -9.58 35.14 5.68
N GLN A 243 -9.73 34.72 4.42
CA GLN A 243 -9.57 35.54 3.24
C GLN A 243 -10.93 35.66 2.56
N ALA A 244 -11.42 36.89 2.43
CA ALA A 244 -12.70 37.15 1.78
C ALA A 244 -12.65 36.72 0.31
N SER A 245 -13.61 35.91 -0.12
CA SER A 245 -13.76 35.48 -1.51
C SER A 245 -14.49 36.51 -2.38
N SER A 246 -15.13 37.49 -1.76
CA SER A 246 -15.82 38.63 -2.42
C SER A 246 -15.24 39.92 -1.88
N PRO A 247 -15.24 41.03 -2.67
CA PRO A 247 -14.88 42.33 -2.17
C PRO A 247 -15.72 42.65 -0.91
N LEU A 248 -15.05 43.03 0.19
CA LEU A 248 -15.71 43.53 1.35
C LEU A 248 -16.45 44.82 0.90
N THR A 249 -17.70 44.72 0.83
CA THR A 249 -18.81 45.65 0.78
C THR A 249 -18.50 47.17 0.85
N ASP A 250 -17.80 47.72 -0.15
CA ASP A 250 -17.70 49.17 -0.36
C ASP A 250 -19.08 49.82 -0.61
N PHE A 251 -20.08 49.01 -1.03
CA PHE A 251 -21.45 49.50 -1.26
C PHE A 251 -22.26 49.75 0.00
N LEU A 252 -21.88 49.20 1.17
CA LEU A 252 -22.53 49.48 2.45
C LEU A 252 -21.95 50.74 3.14
N GLY A 253 -20.77 51.22 2.69
CA GLY A 253 -20.18 52.47 3.19
C GLY A 253 -20.70 53.72 2.47
N ALA A 254 -21.59 53.57 1.49
CA ALA A 254 -22.19 54.64 0.73
C ALA A 254 -23.67 54.94 1.13
N LEU A 255 -24.11 54.36 2.27
CA LEU A 255 -25.37 54.69 2.94
C LEU A 255 -25.06 55.48 4.20
#